data_4b4ff64328b172a63da88011b83fe8e1
#
_entry.id   4b4ff64328b172a63da88011b83fe8e1
#
_cell.length_a   1.000
_cell.length_b   1.000
_cell.length_c   1.000
_cell.angle_alpha   90.00
_cell.angle_beta   90.00
_cell.angle_gamma   90.00
#
_symmetry.space_group_name_H-M   'P 1'
#
loop_
_entity.id
_entity.type
_entity.pdbx_description
1 polymer ?
#
loop_
_entity_poly.entity_id
_entity_poly.type
_entity_poly.pdbx_seq_one_letter_code
_entity_poly.pdbx_strand_id
1 'polypeptide(L)'
;MTQDNSIVIREYLTTDKEVVMNLIKLNTPNFFAKEEVNDLSNYLDKGIELYYVLLVDGKVVGCGGINFAEKRTIGKISWDIMHPDYQGKSLGKKLLRYRIEVLKADRKSVV
;
A
#
# COMPACT_ATOMS: atom_id res chain seq x y z
N MET A 1 22.18 14.58 16.69
CA MET A 1 22.50 13.94 15.42
C MET A 1 21.21 13.54 14.71
N THR A 2 21.07 13.99 13.51
CA THR A 2 19.91 13.60 12.71
C THR A 2 20.17 12.24 12.07
N GLN A 3 19.25 11.33 12.20
CA GLN A 3 19.35 10.06 11.54
C GLN A 3 18.30 9.99 10.44
N ASP A 4 18.74 9.63 9.27
CA ASP A 4 17.84 9.36 8.19
C ASP A 4 17.18 8.00 8.44
N ASN A 5 15.87 7.99 8.46
CA ASN A 5 15.15 6.74 8.59
C ASN A 5 15.36 5.89 7.34
N SER A 6 15.61 4.62 7.55
CA SER A 6 15.70 3.68 6.45
C SER A 6 14.30 3.41 5.93
N ILE A 7 14.04 3.78 4.69
CA ILE A 7 12.75 3.58 4.03
C ILE A 7 12.92 2.52 2.94
N VAL A 8 12.13 1.48 3.02
CA VAL A 8 12.16 0.38 2.06
C VAL A 8 10.73 0.14 1.56
N ILE A 9 10.60 -0.04 0.27
CA ILE A 9 9.33 -0.46 -0.33
C ILE A 9 9.61 -1.80 -1.01
N ARG A 10 8.79 -2.79 -0.70
CA ARG A 10 8.91 -4.13 -1.28
C ARG A 10 7.54 -4.73 -1.53
N GLU A 11 7.51 -5.83 -2.26
CA GLU A 11 6.27 -6.54 -2.49
C GLU A 11 5.74 -7.13 -1.18
N TYR A 12 4.40 -7.14 -1.09
CA TYR A 12 3.68 -7.75 0.01
C TYR A 12 3.90 -9.28 0.00
N LEU A 13 4.09 -9.83 1.19
CA LEU A 13 4.16 -11.27 1.42
C LEU A 13 2.96 -11.68 2.27
N THR A 14 2.55 -12.94 2.18
CA THR A 14 1.41 -13.43 2.97
C THR A 14 1.64 -13.27 4.48
N THR A 15 2.90 -13.30 4.90
CA THR A 15 3.27 -13.06 6.30
C THR A 15 3.03 -11.63 6.74
N ASP A 16 2.80 -10.70 5.81
CA ASP A 16 2.50 -9.30 6.13
C ASP A 16 1.01 -9.06 6.42
N LYS A 17 0.15 -10.05 6.21
CA LYS A 17 -1.30 -9.84 6.32
C LYS A 17 -1.70 -9.27 7.67
N GLU A 18 -1.17 -9.81 8.74
CA GLU A 18 -1.53 -9.37 10.09
C GLU A 18 -1.22 -7.89 10.31
N VAL A 19 -0.01 -7.44 9.92
CA VAL A 19 0.36 -6.04 10.11
C VAL A 19 -0.44 -5.12 9.19
N VAL A 20 -0.72 -5.53 7.97
CA VAL A 20 -1.56 -4.74 7.05
C VAL A 20 -2.98 -4.63 7.59
N MET A 21 -3.55 -5.72 8.07
CA MET A 21 -4.89 -5.69 8.69
C MET A 21 -4.90 -4.77 9.91
N ASN A 22 -3.83 -4.74 10.68
CA ASN A 22 -3.72 -3.83 11.80
C ASN A 22 -3.68 -2.36 11.36
N LEU A 23 -3.03 -2.07 10.23
CA LEU A 23 -3.00 -0.70 9.69
C LEU A 23 -4.40 -0.19 9.35
N ILE A 24 -5.23 -0.99 8.70
CA ILE A 24 -6.58 -0.53 8.37
C ILE A 24 -7.41 -0.34 9.64
N LYS A 25 -7.25 -1.20 10.63
CA LYS A 25 -7.97 -1.06 11.90
C LYS A 25 -7.60 0.23 12.62
N LEU A 26 -6.34 0.64 12.57
CA LEU A 26 -5.89 1.90 13.15
C LEU A 26 -6.51 3.12 12.44
N ASN A 27 -6.95 2.95 11.20
CA ASN A 27 -7.55 4.01 10.40
C ASN A 27 -9.08 3.90 10.34
N THR A 28 -9.67 3.02 11.11
CA THR A 28 -11.12 2.80 11.15
C THR A 28 -11.67 3.39 12.45
N PRO A 29 -12.74 4.16 12.45
CA PRO A 29 -13.60 4.53 11.30
C PRO A 29 -13.19 5.82 10.58
N ASN A 30 -12.09 6.46 10.95
CA ASN A 30 -11.75 7.81 10.47
C ASN A 30 -11.55 7.89 8.96
N PHE A 31 -10.85 6.92 8.37
CA PHE A 31 -10.53 6.91 6.94
C PHE A 31 -11.14 5.72 6.21
N PHE A 32 -11.52 4.68 6.94
CA PHE A 32 -12.12 3.48 6.36
C PHE A 32 -13.37 3.10 7.14
N ALA A 33 -14.38 2.62 6.43
CA ALA A 33 -15.57 2.09 7.07
C ALA A 33 -15.28 0.71 7.67
N LYS A 34 -16.04 0.34 8.69
CA LYS A 34 -15.88 -0.93 9.37
C LYS A 34 -15.97 -2.12 8.41
N GLU A 35 -16.85 -2.03 7.41
CA GLU A 35 -17.04 -3.07 6.40
C GLU A 35 -15.82 -3.26 5.51
N GLU A 36 -15.04 -2.20 5.32
CA GLU A 36 -13.84 -2.25 4.47
C GLU A 36 -12.73 -3.11 5.08
N VAL A 37 -12.77 -3.34 6.39
CA VAL A 37 -11.79 -4.22 7.04
C VAL A 37 -11.93 -5.65 6.49
N ASN A 38 -13.15 -6.15 6.35
CA ASN A 38 -13.38 -7.46 5.74
C ASN A 38 -13.08 -7.47 4.26
N ASP A 39 -13.38 -6.37 3.56
CA ASP A 39 -13.09 -6.24 2.14
C ASP A 39 -11.58 -6.33 1.89
N LEU A 40 -10.79 -5.66 2.72
CA LEU A 40 -9.34 -5.74 2.60
C LEU A 40 -8.83 -7.16 2.85
N SER A 41 -9.37 -7.84 3.86
CA SER A 41 -8.96 -9.22 4.14
C SER A 41 -9.20 -10.12 2.93
N ASN A 42 -10.35 -10.00 2.30
CA ASN A 42 -10.67 -10.76 1.10
C ASN A 42 -9.76 -10.39 -0.07
N TYR A 43 -9.49 -9.09 -0.23
CA TYR A 43 -8.57 -8.61 -1.27
C TYR A 43 -7.16 -9.19 -1.09
N LEU A 44 -6.65 -9.20 0.14
CA LEU A 44 -5.32 -9.72 0.42
C LEU A 44 -5.22 -11.23 0.15
N ASP A 45 -6.32 -11.96 0.32
CA ASP A 45 -6.33 -13.40 0.08
C ASP A 45 -6.58 -13.77 -1.38
N LYS A 46 -7.36 -12.98 -2.12
CA LYS A 46 -7.88 -13.41 -3.42
C LYS A 46 -7.77 -12.37 -4.54
N GLY A 47 -7.59 -11.10 -4.22
CA GLY A 47 -7.69 -10.02 -5.20
C GLY A 47 -6.39 -9.33 -5.54
N ILE A 48 -5.29 -9.71 -4.91
CA ILE A 48 -4.00 -9.05 -5.17
C ILE A 48 -3.51 -9.35 -6.56
N GLU A 49 -3.13 -8.29 -7.27
CA GLU A 49 -2.33 -8.39 -8.49
C GLU A 49 -0.92 -7.93 -8.19
N LEU A 50 -0.76 -6.67 -7.76
CA LEU A 50 0.51 -6.17 -7.20
C LEU A 50 0.17 -5.42 -5.91
N TYR A 51 0.85 -5.75 -4.85
CA TYR A 51 0.67 -5.07 -3.58
C TYR A 51 2.01 -4.88 -2.91
N TYR A 52 2.20 -3.70 -2.30
CA TYR A 52 3.48 -3.29 -1.74
C TYR A 52 3.32 -2.85 -0.30
N VAL A 53 4.37 -3.04 0.47
CA VAL A 53 4.46 -2.50 1.83
C VAL A 53 5.62 -1.53 1.90
N LEU A 54 5.44 -0.49 2.72
CA LEU A 54 6.48 0.50 2.99
C LEU A 54 6.93 0.35 4.43
N LEU A 55 8.23 0.20 4.61
CA LEU A 55 8.83 0.03 5.92
C LEU A 55 9.68 1.23 6.28
N VAL A 56 9.60 1.64 7.53
CA VAL A 56 10.51 2.61 8.12
C VAL A 56 11.27 1.90 9.23
N ASP A 57 12.59 1.85 9.11
CA ASP A 57 13.46 1.17 10.06
C ASP A 57 13.01 -0.28 10.36
N GLY A 58 12.60 -0.99 9.30
CA GLY A 58 12.19 -2.38 9.40
C GLY A 58 10.76 -2.61 9.84
N LYS A 59 10.00 -1.55 10.10
CA LYS A 59 8.60 -1.65 10.55
C LYS A 59 7.67 -1.29 9.40
N VAL A 60 6.70 -2.14 9.10
CA VAL A 60 5.67 -1.85 8.10
C VAL A 60 4.75 -0.76 8.63
N VAL A 61 4.74 0.38 7.94
CA VAL A 61 3.91 1.54 8.32
C VAL A 61 2.97 1.99 7.22
N GLY A 62 3.08 1.42 6.03
CA GLY A 62 2.18 1.75 4.93
C GLY A 62 2.08 0.62 3.94
N CYS A 63 1.07 0.68 3.10
CA CYS A 63 0.85 -0.30 2.05
C CYS A 63 -0.02 0.30 0.95
N GLY A 64 0.02 -0.32 -0.21
CA GLY A 64 -0.78 0.09 -1.33
C GLY A 64 -0.49 -0.78 -2.55
N GLY A 65 -1.46 -0.89 -3.43
CA GLY A 65 -1.37 -1.80 -4.54
C GLY A 65 -1.71 -1.20 -5.88
N ILE A 66 -1.62 -2.05 -6.88
CA ILE A 66 -2.04 -1.78 -8.24
C ILE A 66 -2.95 -2.92 -8.67
N ASN A 67 -4.15 -2.57 -9.15
CA ASN A 67 -5.02 -3.53 -9.82
C ASN A 67 -5.18 -3.12 -11.27
N PHE A 68 -5.21 -4.09 -12.16
CA PHE A 68 -5.21 -3.83 -13.58
C PHE A 68 -6.61 -3.89 -14.18
N ALA A 69 -6.86 -3.02 -15.16
CA ALA A 69 -8.09 -2.95 -15.92
C ALA A 69 -7.73 -2.89 -17.40
N GLU A 70 -8.73 -2.90 -18.26
CA GLU A 70 -8.57 -2.74 -19.72
C GLU A 70 -7.54 -3.72 -20.30
N LYS A 71 -7.71 -5.00 -20.02
CA LYS A 71 -6.80 -6.07 -20.47
C LYS A 71 -5.35 -5.82 -20.02
N ARG A 72 -5.21 -5.30 -18.79
CA ARG A 72 -3.93 -5.00 -18.15
C ARG A 72 -3.16 -3.85 -18.78
N THR A 73 -3.84 -2.98 -19.51
CA THR A 73 -3.20 -1.77 -20.06
C THR A 73 -3.29 -0.58 -19.11
N ILE A 74 -4.20 -0.64 -18.13
CA ILE A 74 -4.43 0.44 -17.16
C ILE A 74 -4.20 -0.11 -15.76
N GLY A 75 -3.35 0.57 -14.98
CA GLY A 75 -3.16 0.26 -13.57
C GLY A 75 -3.95 1.22 -12.69
N LYS A 76 -4.71 0.66 -11.76
CA LYS A 76 -5.44 1.43 -10.74
C LYS A 76 -4.70 1.33 -9.42
N ILE A 77 -4.46 2.47 -8.80
CA ILE A 77 -3.91 2.53 -7.44
C ILE A 77 -5.03 2.11 -6.47
N SER A 78 -4.72 1.21 -5.58
CA SER A 78 -5.74 0.63 -4.69
C SER A 78 -5.21 0.39 -3.28
N TRP A 79 -6.13 0.46 -2.34
CA TRP A 79 -5.91 0.10 -0.94
C TRP A 79 -4.70 0.77 -0.30
N ASP A 80 -4.59 2.10 -0.47
CA ASP A 80 -3.53 2.88 0.16
C ASP A 80 -3.86 3.10 1.63
N ILE A 81 -3.00 2.62 2.51
CA ILE A 81 -3.17 2.75 3.95
C ILE A 81 -1.84 3.19 4.56
N MET A 82 -1.88 4.19 5.41
CA MET A 82 -0.70 4.67 6.13
C MET A 82 -0.98 4.70 7.61
N HIS A 83 -0.04 4.20 8.41
CA HIS A 83 -0.15 4.28 9.87
C HIS A 83 -0.39 5.73 10.30
N PRO A 84 -1.33 6.00 11.22
CA PRO A 84 -1.67 7.38 11.60
C PRO A 84 -0.49 8.22 12.04
N ASP A 85 0.48 7.62 12.73
CA ASP A 85 1.67 8.34 13.22
C ASP A 85 2.65 8.70 12.12
N TYR A 86 2.46 8.16 10.92
CA TYR A 86 3.35 8.35 9.77
C TYR A 86 2.70 9.15 8.65
N GLN A 87 1.48 9.60 8.84
CA GLN A 87 0.81 10.47 7.89
C GLN A 87 1.44 11.85 7.89
N GLY A 88 1.36 12.56 6.76
CA GLY A 88 1.92 13.90 6.66
C GLY A 88 3.43 13.96 6.50
N LYS A 89 4.10 12.82 6.32
CA LYS A 89 5.57 12.75 6.19
C LYS A 89 6.02 12.44 4.76
N SER A 90 5.15 12.65 3.79
CA SER A 90 5.42 12.39 2.37
C SER A 90 5.69 10.90 2.03
N LEU A 91 5.40 9.99 2.95
CA LEU A 91 5.61 8.57 2.71
C LEU A 91 4.60 8.01 1.71
N GLY A 92 3.37 8.50 1.75
CA GLY A 92 2.36 8.13 0.76
C GLY A 92 2.78 8.52 -0.65
N LYS A 93 3.43 9.69 -0.81
CA LYS A 93 3.97 10.11 -2.10
C LYS A 93 5.08 9.19 -2.58
N LYS A 94 5.95 8.75 -1.68
CA LYS A 94 7.02 7.81 -2.04
C LYS A 94 6.45 6.49 -2.53
N LEU A 95 5.43 5.97 -1.83
CA LEU A 95 4.77 4.75 -2.22
C LEU A 95 4.04 4.90 -3.56
N LEU A 96 3.38 6.03 -3.78
CA LEU A 96 2.73 6.32 -5.04
C LEU A 96 3.75 6.39 -6.19
N ARG A 97 4.84 7.12 -5.99
CA ARG A 97 5.90 7.22 -7.00
C ARG A 97 6.49 5.88 -7.36
N TYR A 98 6.72 5.04 -6.38
CA TYR A 98 7.22 3.69 -6.60
C TYR A 98 6.30 2.92 -7.56
N ARG A 99 4.99 2.96 -7.29
CA ARG A 99 4.01 2.27 -8.14
C ARG A 99 3.92 2.87 -9.54
N ILE A 100 4.03 4.19 -9.65
CA ILE A 100 4.04 4.85 -10.96
C ILE A 100 5.26 4.39 -11.77
N GLU A 101 6.42 4.29 -11.14
CA GLU A 101 7.63 3.81 -11.81
C GLU A 101 7.49 2.35 -12.26
N VAL A 102 6.84 1.51 -11.45
CA VAL A 102 6.54 0.12 -11.85
C VAL A 102 5.67 0.12 -13.09
N LEU A 103 4.63 0.95 -13.13
CA LEU A 103 3.72 1.02 -14.27
C LEU A 103 4.41 1.58 -15.51
N LYS A 104 5.27 2.56 -15.37
CA LYS A 104 6.05 3.10 -16.48
C LYS A 104 6.97 2.06 -17.09
N ALA A 105 7.62 1.26 -16.24
CA ALA A 105 8.49 0.19 -16.72
C ALA A 105 7.72 -0.83 -17.55
N ASP A 106 6.45 -1.08 -17.19
CA ASP A 106 5.56 -1.96 -17.94
C ASP A 106 4.81 -1.23 -19.07
N ARG A 107 5.05 0.07 -19.24
CA ARG A 107 4.35 0.91 -20.24
C ARG A 107 2.85 0.90 -20.04
N LYS A 108 2.39 0.95 -18.78
CA LYS A 108 0.98 1.00 -18.41
C LYS A 108 0.55 2.42 -18.11
N SER A 109 -0.73 2.69 -18.34
CA SER A 109 -1.34 3.94 -17.91
C SER A 109 -1.71 3.87 -16.42
N VAL A 110 -1.71 5.02 -15.75
CA VAL A 110 -2.10 5.13 -14.35
C VAL A 110 -3.46 5.82 -14.24
N VAL A 111 -4.33 5.25 -13.42
CA VAL A 111 -5.64 5.83 -13.14
C VAL A 111 -5.81 6.01 -11.63
#